data_f306d95e96e831326257d5f4488d69dd
#
_entry.id   f306d95e96e831326257d5f4488d69dd
#
_cell.length_a   1.000
_cell.length_b   1.000
_cell.length_c   1.000
_cell.angle_alpha   90.00
_cell.angle_beta   90.00
_cell.angle_gamma   90.00
#
_symmetry.space_group_name_H-M   'P 1'
#
loop_
_entity.id
_entity.type
_entity.pdbx_description
1 polymer ?
#
loop_
_entity_poly.entity_id
_entity_poly.type
_entity_poly.pdbx_seq_one_letter_code
_entity_poly.pdbx_strand_id
1 'polypeptide(L)'
;STRPAKMARAFPSAMNSIPSAPSPAAVAAFLRGLDKRARLFAGVQAGDATRGDRALAAVARVFADEAGQWPLAQWPQQYWRLLLAAPSLRHVDAPAADALLPGIARLAPEPRAAVLLHLVAGLEDAVAALALGRSVADYQGLIRDSLPRDPLGQPDVDVWRAWRAAVQRELERAAEPPHSVRQAVGPAPQPTTAPDRAASHTARWLWLGVGACVLAF
;
A
#
# COMPACT_ATOMS: atom_id res chain seq x y z
N SER A 1 -54.96 -23.05 43.65
CA SER A 1 -53.49 -22.71 43.68
C SER A 1 -52.87 -23.08 42.37
N THR A 2 -52.71 -22.07 41.47
CA THR A 2 -52.14 -22.26 40.12
C THR A 2 -50.74 -21.66 40.10
N ARG A 3 -49.72 -22.51 39.90
CA ARG A 3 -48.30 -22.08 39.69
C ARG A 3 -48.08 -21.61 38.25
N PRO A 4 -47.50 -20.49 37.97
CA PRO A 4 -47.10 -20.12 36.63
C PRO A 4 -45.75 -20.80 36.26
N ALA A 5 -45.74 -21.43 35.07
CA ALA A 5 -44.55 -22.00 34.47
C ALA A 5 -43.56 -20.92 34.06
N LYS A 6 -42.33 -21.05 34.55
CA LYS A 6 -41.18 -20.17 34.25
C LYS A 6 -40.62 -20.60 32.89
N MET A 7 -40.96 -19.84 31.84
CA MET A 7 -40.35 -19.95 30.51
C MET A 7 -38.87 -19.50 30.61
N ALA A 8 -37.97 -20.42 30.60
CA ALA A 8 -36.54 -20.17 30.41
C ALA A 8 -36.30 -19.84 28.93
N ARG A 9 -36.09 -18.54 28.63
CA ARG A 9 -35.55 -18.12 27.34
C ARG A 9 -34.08 -18.58 27.22
N ALA A 10 -33.84 -19.58 26.38
CA ALA A 10 -32.50 -19.94 25.96
C ALA A 10 -31.96 -18.77 25.09
N PHE A 11 -30.95 -18.07 25.58
CA PHE A 11 -30.15 -17.17 24.75
C PHE A 11 -29.29 -18.03 23.83
N PRO A 12 -29.30 -17.80 22.50
CA PRO A 12 -28.35 -18.47 21.63
C PRO A 12 -26.94 -18.00 22.04
N SER A 13 -26.11 -18.96 22.45
CA SER A 13 -24.67 -18.75 22.64
C SER A 13 -24.13 -18.19 21.32
N ALA A 14 -23.76 -16.91 21.31
CA ALA A 14 -22.98 -16.33 20.26
C ALA A 14 -21.69 -17.17 20.16
N MET A 15 -21.61 -17.97 19.11
CA MET A 15 -20.41 -18.72 18.76
C MET A 15 -19.28 -17.69 18.63
N ASN A 16 -18.38 -17.73 19.59
CA ASN A 16 -17.13 -16.98 19.60
C ASN A 16 -16.32 -17.50 18.40
N SER A 17 -16.48 -16.86 17.25
CA SER A 17 -15.66 -17.14 16.05
C SER A 17 -14.25 -16.71 16.41
N ILE A 18 -13.43 -17.68 16.81
CA ILE A 18 -11.98 -17.50 16.94
C ILE A 18 -11.53 -16.98 15.57
N PRO A 19 -10.91 -15.79 15.50
CA PRO A 19 -10.40 -15.28 14.23
C PRO A 19 -9.41 -16.30 13.67
N SER A 20 -9.79 -16.95 12.58
CA SER A 20 -8.92 -17.89 11.88
C SER A 20 -7.65 -17.13 11.45
N ALA A 21 -6.49 -17.71 11.72
CA ALA A 21 -5.22 -17.14 11.25
C ALA A 21 -5.32 -16.82 9.74
N PRO A 22 -4.84 -15.67 9.29
CA PRO A 22 -4.94 -15.28 7.90
C PRO A 22 -4.22 -16.30 7.01
N SER A 23 -4.85 -16.66 5.90
CA SER A 23 -4.23 -17.61 4.97
C SER A 23 -2.98 -17.01 4.32
N PRO A 24 -1.94 -17.82 4.00
CA PRO A 24 -0.78 -17.34 3.25
C PRO A 24 -1.16 -16.66 1.92
N ALA A 25 -2.25 -17.09 1.30
CA ALA A 25 -2.79 -16.48 0.09
C ALA A 25 -3.30 -15.05 0.33
N ALA A 26 -3.93 -14.77 1.47
CA ALA A 26 -4.39 -13.44 1.85
C ALA A 26 -3.21 -12.49 2.07
N VAL A 27 -2.16 -12.94 2.79
CA VAL A 27 -0.92 -12.18 2.98
C VAL A 27 -0.26 -11.86 1.65
N ALA A 28 -0.12 -12.86 0.77
CA ALA A 28 0.47 -12.67 -0.55
C ALA A 28 -0.36 -11.71 -1.42
N ALA A 29 -1.68 -11.75 -1.36
CA ALA A 29 -2.56 -10.83 -2.08
C ALA A 29 -2.41 -9.39 -1.57
N PHE A 30 -2.36 -9.19 -0.26
CA PHE A 30 -2.13 -7.90 0.36
C PHE A 30 -0.79 -7.30 -0.07
N LEU A 31 0.31 -8.06 0.03
CA LEU A 31 1.64 -7.60 -0.36
C LEU A 31 1.71 -7.24 -1.85
N ARG A 32 1.09 -8.04 -2.73
CA ARG A 32 1.00 -7.71 -4.17
C ARG A 32 0.22 -6.43 -4.42
N GLY A 33 -0.84 -6.19 -3.67
CA GLY A 33 -1.64 -4.95 -3.78
C GLY A 33 -0.85 -3.70 -3.42
N LEU A 34 0.13 -3.81 -2.52
CA LEU A 34 0.97 -2.69 -2.11
C LEU A 34 2.26 -2.54 -2.92
N ASP A 35 2.69 -3.53 -3.68
CA ASP A 35 4.04 -3.66 -4.25
C ASP A 35 4.54 -2.38 -4.93
N LYS A 36 3.76 -1.80 -5.84
CA LYS A 36 4.14 -0.58 -6.56
C LYS A 36 4.36 0.62 -5.64
N ARG A 37 3.42 0.83 -4.71
CA ARG A 37 3.48 1.93 -3.75
C ARG A 37 4.64 1.75 -2.78
N ALA A 38 4.84 0.52 -2.31
CA ALA A 38 5.91 0.17 -1.40
C ALA A 38 7.29 0.36 -2.04
N ARG A 39 7.48 -0.03 -3.31
CA ARG A 39 8.73 0.19 -4.06
C ARG A 39 9.03 1.68 -4.24
N LEU A 40 8.05 2.46 -4.70
CA LEU A 40 8.23 3.90 -4.85
C LEU A 40 8.58 4.54 -3.51
N PHE A 41 7.83 4.22 -2.46
CA PHE A 41 8.10 4.70 -1.10
C PHE A 41 9.53 4.35 -0.65
N ALA A 42 9.89 3.08 -0.70
CA ALA A 42 11.17 2.59 -0.18
C ALA A 42 12.36 3.16 -0.98
N GLY A 43 12.24 3.25 -2.29
CA GLY A 43 13.28 3.84 -3.15
C GLY A 43 13.52 5.31 -2.84
N VAL A 44 12.46 6.12 -2.72
CA VAL A 44 12.57 7.54 -2.38
C VAL A 44 13.05 7.73 -0.94
N GLN A 45 12.53 6.93 0.02
CA GLN A 45 12.93 7.03 1.43
C GLN A 45 14.39 6.62 1.64
N ALA A 46 14.87 5.58 0.96
CA ALA A 46 16.25 5.13 1.04
C ALA A 46 17.22 6.02 0.26
N GLY A 47 16.73 6.80 -0.72
CA GLY A 47 17.57 7.50 -1.70
C GLY A 47 18.26 6.57 -2.69
N ASP A 48 17.98 5.27 -2.68
CA ASP A 48 18.58 4.23 -3.49
C ASP A 48 17.60 3.05 -3.67
N ALA A 49 17.35 2.65 -4.93
CA ALA A 49 16.38 1.60 -5.25
C ALA A 49 16.79 0.23 -4.69
N THR A 50 18.07 -0.11 -4.77
CA THR A 50 18.59 -1.41 -4.28
C THR A 50 18.44 -1.53 -2.76
N ARG A 51 18.70 -0.43 -2.04
CA ARG A 51 18.51 -0.34 -0.60
C ARG A 51 17.02 -0.45 -0.24
N GLY A 52 16.17 0.22 -1.01
CA GLY A 52 14.72 0.10 -0.91
C GLY A 52 14.24 -1.34 -1.08
N ASP A 53 14.69 -2.04 -2.13
CA ASP A 53 14.31 -3.43 -2.40
C ASP A 53 14.74 -4.39 -1.28
N ARG A 54 15.92 -4.17 -0.68
CA ARG A 54 16.36 -4.96 0.50
C ARG A 54 15.44 -4.74 1.70
N ALA A 55 15.01 -3.50 1.95
CA ALA A 55 14.05 -3.20 3.00
C ALA A 55 12.73 -3.94 2.77
N LEU A 56 12.20 -3.87 1.55
CA LEU A 56 10.94 -4.52 1.17
C LEU A 56 11.00 -6.04 1.35
N ALA A 57 12.09 -6.68 0.90
CA ALA A 57 12.28 -8.12 1.05
C ALA A 57 12.36 -8.55 2.53
N ALA A 58 12.99 -7.75 3.38
CA ALA A 58 13.06 -8.01 4.82
C ALA A 58 11.69 -7.86 5.48
N VAL A 59 10.99 -6.75 5.17
CA VAL A 59 9.67 -6.44 5.74
C VAL A 59 8.61 -7.46 5.29
N ALA A 60 8.63 -7.88 4.03
CA ALA A 60 7.69 -8.89 3.53
C ALA A 60 7.78 -10.21 4.31
N ARG A 61 9.00 -10.64 4.68
CA ARG A 61 9.21 -11.84 5.50
C ARG A 61 8.63 -11.66 6.91
N VAL A 62 9.04 -10.58 7.60
CA VAL A 62 8.56 -10.29 8.96
C VAL A 62 7.04 -10.14 8.98
N PHE A 63 6.49 -9.42 8.01
CA PHE A 63 5.05 -9.24 7.91
C PHE A 63 4.32 -10.57 7.68
N ALA A 64 4.84 -11.47 6.84
CA ALA A 64 4.25 -12.78 6.59
C ALA A 64 4.23 -13.64 7.86
N ASP A 65 5.28 -13.57 8.68
CA ASP A 65 5.38 -14.32 9.93
C ASP A 65 4.45 -13.77 11.02
N GLU A 66 4.25 -12.44 11.06
CA GLU A 66 3.50 -11.77 12.12
C GLU A 66 2.05 -11.42 11.75
N ALA A 67 1.65 -11.49 10.48
CA ALA A 67 0.33 -11.04 10.00
C ALA A 67 -0.85 -11.68 10.74
N GLY A 68 -0.66 -12.91 11.24
CA GLY A 68 -1.66 -13.62 12.05
C GLY A 68 -1.95 -12.99 13.41
N GLN A 69 -1.07 -12.14 13.91
CA GLN A 69 -1.20 -11.49 15.22
C GLN A 69 -2.10 -10.24 15.15
N TRP A 70 -2.37 -9.71 13.95
CA TRP A 70 -3.11 -8.48 13.76
C TRP A 70 -4.43 -8.69 13.04
N PRO A 71 -5.49 -7.99 13.43
CA PRO A 71 -6.69 -7.89 12.64
C PRO A 71 -6.38 -7.37 11.22
N LEU A 72 -7.09 -7.88 10.21
CA LEU A 72 -6.86 -7.50 8.81
C LEU A 72 -6.92 -5.97 8.57
N ALA A 73 -7.81 -5.28 9.29
CA ALA A 73 -7.95 -3.81 9.22
C ALA A 73 -6.67 -3.06 9.67
N GLN A 74 -5.82 -3.68 10.48
CA GLN A 74 -4.56 -3.07 10.95
C GLN A 74 -3.37 -3.38 10.03
N TRP A 75 -3.51 -4.28 9.06
CA TRP A 75 -2.41 -4.67 8.18
C TRP A 75 -1.74 -3.50 7.46
N PRO A 76 -2.46 -2.52 6.90
CA PRO A 76 -1.80 -1.36 6.30
C PRO A 76 -0.91 -0.61 7.30
N GLN A 77 -1.43 -0.29 8.48
CA GLN A 77 -0.67 0.40 9.53
C GLN A 77 0.58 -0.38 9.94
N GLN A 78 0.43 -1.69 10.21
CA GLN A 78 1.54 -2.53 10.67
C GLN A 78 2.62 -2.69 9.59
N TYR A 79 2.22 -2.89 8.32
CA TYR A 79 3.14 -2.98 7.20
C TYR A 79 4.00 -1.72 7.06
N TRP A 80 3.37 -0.54 7.03
CA TRP A 80 4.10 0.72 6.90
C TRP A 80 4.96 1.03 8.13
N ARG A 81 4.52 0.67 9.32
CA ARG A 81 5.33 0.76 10.54
C ARG A 81 6.59 -0.11 10.46
N LEU A 82 6.46 -1.36 10.02
CA LEU A 82 7.59 -2.26 9.81
C LEU A 82 8.55 -1.70 8.76
N LEU A 83 8.02 -1.17 7.66
CA LEU A 83 8.84 -0.59 6.60
C LEU A 83 9.64 0.62 7.10
N LEU A 84 9.02 1.52 7.83
CA LEU A 84 9.70 2.67 8.44
C LEU A 84 10.73 2.27 9.51
N ALA A 85 10.52 1.13 10.17
CA ALA A 85 11.45 0.60 11.15
C ALA A 85 12.67 -0.08 10.53
N ALA A 86 12.64 -0.38 9.22
CA ALA A 86 13.73 -1.09 8.53
C ALA A 86 15.04 -0.28 8.60
N PRO A 87 16.15 -0.88 9.08
CA PRO A 87 17.43 -0.16 9.25
C PRO A 87 17.95 0.47 7.97
N SER A 88 17.71 -0.18 6.82
CA SER A 88 18.14 0.31 5.50
C SER A 88 17.43 1.60 5.06
N LEU A 89 16.30 1.96 5.69
CA LEU A 89 15.58 3.20 5.42
C LEU A 89 15.88 4.33 6.42
N ARG A 90 16.58 4.03 7.51
CA ARG A 90 16.92 5.02 8.54
C ARG A 90 18.17 5.85 8.20
N HIS A 91 19.11 5.25 7.51
CA HIS A 91 20.35 5.92 7.09
C HIS A 91 20.19 6.37 5.65
N VAL A 92 19.99 7.65 5.49
CA VAL A 92 19.74 8.26 4.18
C VAL A 92 20.96 9.10 3.81
N ASP A 93 21.65 8.67 2.78
CA ASP A 93 22.65 9.50 2.12
C ASP A 93 21.97 10.64 1.37
N ALA A 94 22.74 11.65 0.94
CA ALA A 94 22.19 12.70 0.09
C ALA A 94 21.51 12.06 -1.14
N PRO A 95 20.34 12.54 -1.55
CA PRO A 95 19.65 11.97 -2.70
C PRO A 95 20.53 12.07 -3.95
N ALA A 96 20.56 10.99 -4.73
CA ALA A 96 21.25 10.98 -6.01
C ALA A 96 20.69 12.05 -6.96
N ALA A 97 21.48 12.47 -7.94
CA ALA A 97 21.07 13.51 -8.88
C ALA A 97 19.84 13.11 -9.72
N ASP A 98 19.67 11.81 -9.93
CA ASP A 98 18.58 11.16 -10.65
C ASP A 98 17.49 10.59 -9.71
N ALA A 99 17.43 11.07 -8.47
CA ALA A 99 16.48 10.58 -7.48
C ALA A 99 15.04 10.70 -7.99
N LEU A 100 14.26 9.63 -7.76
CA LEU A 100 12.81 9.67 -7.95
C LEU A 100 12.21 10.74 -7.03
N LEU A 101 11.26 11.51 -7.55
CA LEU A 101 10.56 12.57 -6.81
C LEU A 101 11.53 13.55 -6.11
N PRO A 102 12.41 14.26 -6.86
CA PRO A 102 13.53 15.00 -6.28
C PRO A 102 13.11 16.08 -5.27
N GLY A 103 11.92 16.66 -5.40
CA GLY A 103 11.39 17.61 -4.43
C GLY A 103 11.15 16.97 -3.07
N ILE A 104 10.60 15.76 -3.05
CA ILE A 104 10.34 15.00 -1.82
C ILE A 104 11.64 14.36 -1.29
N ALA A 105 12.49 13.84 -2.17
CA ALA A 105 13.74 13.18 -1.80
C ALA A 105 14.70 14.09 -1.02
N ARG A 106 14.64 15.41 -1.24
CA ARG A 106 15.47 16.41 -0.53
C ARG A 106 15.00 16.73 0.89
N LEU A 107 13.79 16.32 1.27
CA LEU A 107 13.31 16.52 2.63
C LEU A 107 14.16 15.70 3.62
N ALA A 108 14.23 16.16 4.86
CA ALA A 108 14.79 15.38 5.95
C ALA A 108 14.03 14.03 6.10
N PRO A 109 14.65 12.99 6.66
CA PRO A 109 14.10 11.63 6.64
C PRO A 109 12.67 11.49 7.19
N GLU A 110 12.37 12.13 8.30
CA GLU A 110 11.07 12.04 8.95
C GLU A 110 9.97 12.84 8.22
N PRO A 111 10.14 14.12 7.86
CA PRO A 111 9.23 14.84 6.98
C PRO A 111 9.00 14.14 5.65
N ARG A 112 10.05 13.57 5.05
CA ARG A 112 9.96 12.77 3.83
C ARG A 112 9.03 11.59 4.01
N ALA A 113 9.22 10.81 5.09
CA ALA A 113 8.37 9.67 5.41
C ALA A 113 6.90 10.10 5.59
N ALA A 114 6.64 11.22 6.28
CA ALA A 114 5.28 11.73 6.45
C ALA A 114 4.61 12.06 5.11
N VAL A 115 5.31 12.80 4.23
CA VAL A 115 4.80 13.14 2.88
C VAL A 115 4.58 11.88 2.03
N LEU A 116 5.49 10.90 2.09
CA LEU A 116 5.36 9.65 1.34
C LEU A 116 4.21 8.77 1.87
N LEU A 117 3.97 8.72 3.18
CA LEU A 117 2.81 8.02 3.74
C LEU A 117 1.50 8.62 3.22
N HIS A 118 1.43 9.93 3.09
CA HIS A 118 0.23 10.60 2.57
C HIS A 118 0.09 10.43 1.04
N LEU A 119 1.11 10.77 0.27
CA LEU A 119 1.01 10.84 -1.19
C LEU A 119 1.18 9.51 -1.90
N VAL A 120 2.08 8.64 -1.41
CA VAL A 120 2.42 7.37 -2.05
C VAL A 120 1.63 6.21 -1.43
N ALA A 121 1.65 6.07 -0.11
CA ALA A 121 0.91 5.03 0.58
C ALA A 121 -0.61 5.27 0.53
N GLY A 122 -1.03 6.54 0.49
CA GLY A 122 -2.44 6.92 0.45
C GLY A 122 -3.15 6.62 1.76
N LEU A 123 -2.44 6.71 2.89
CA LEU A 123 -3.01 6.49 4.22
C LEU A 123 -3.76 7.73 4.71
N GLU A 124 -4.83 7.51 5.44
CA GLU A 124 -5.47 8.56 6.24
C GLU A 124 -4.52 9.04 7.34
N ASP A 125 -4.64 10.32 7.73
CA ASP A 125 -3.74 10.97 8.68
C ASP A 125 -3.62 10.21 10.00
N ALA A 126 -4.71 9.66 10.52
CA ALA A 126 -4.70 8.89 11.76
C ALA A 126 -3.86 7.60 11.63
N VAL A 127 -4.01 6.89 10.53
CA VAL A 127 -3.27 5.64 10.26
C VAL A 127 -1.80 5.93 9.98
N ALA A 128 -1.52 6.98 9.22
CA ALA A 128 -0.17 7.42 8.89
C ALA A 128 0.60 7.89 10.15
N ALA A 129 -0.06 8.67 11.00
CA ALA A 129 0.49 9.13 12.29
C ALA A 129 0.86 7.94 13.18
N LEU A 130 -0.05 6.96 13.32
CA LEU A 130 0.23 5.72 14.07
C LEU A 130 1.39 4.93 13.47
N ALA A 131 1.49 4.82 12.15
CA ALA A 131 2.60 4.13 11.48
C ALA A 131 3.94 4.85 11.74
N LEU A 132 3.94 6.18 11.81
CA LEU A 132 5.11 7.00 12.10
C LEU A 132 5.43 7.10 13.60
N GLY A 133 4.53 6.65 14.47
CA GLY A 133 4.66 6.76 15.93
C GLY A 133 4.49 8.20 16.44
N ARG A 134 3.61 8.98 15.80
CA ARG A 134 3.34 10.39 16.12
C ARG A 134 1.86 10.62 16.44
N SER A 135 1.54 11.76 17.04
CA SER A 135 0.17 12.23 17.11
C SER A 135 -0.30 12.71 15.71
N VAL A 136 -1.61 12.75 15.50
CA VAL A 136 -2.18 13.27 14.25
C VAL A 136 -1.77 14.74 14.04
N ALA A 137 -1.76 15.53 15.09
CA ALA A 137 -1.37 16.95 15.02
C ALA A 137 0.11 17.12 14.62
N ASP A 138 1.01 16.31 15.21
CA ASP A 138 2.44 16.33 14.85
C ASP A 138 2.66 15.88 13.41
N TYR A 139 1.96 14.80 12.97
CA TYR A 139 2.01 14.32 11.61
C TYR A 139 1.58 15.38 10.59
N GLN A 140 0.45 16.05 10.84
CA GLN A 140 -0.02 17.16 10.02
C GLN A 140 0.94 18.35 10.03
N GLY A 141 1.58 18.59 11.18
CA GLY A 141 2.66 19.57 11.32
C GLY A 141 3.84 19.23 10.40
N LEU A 142 4.32 18.00 10.45
CA LEU A 142 5.42 17.53 9.58
C LEU A 142 5.12 17.75 8.09
N ILE A 143 3.90 17.43 7.62
CA ILE A 143 3.51 17.65 6.23
C ILE A 143 3.51 19.14 5.90
N ARG A 144 2.86 19.97 6.72
CA ARG A 144 2.76 21.42 6.51
C ARG A 144 4.13 22.09 6.49
N ASP A 145 5.01 21.69 7.40
CA ASP A 145 6.36 22.27 7.52
C ASP A 145 7.33 21.74 6.45
N SER A 146 6.99 20.66 5.77
CA SER A 146 7.73 20.13 4.61
C SER A 146 7.57 20.98 3.35
N LEU A 147 6.52 21.79 3.27
CA LEU A 147 6.26 22.64 2.11
C LEU A 147 7.06 23.94 2.18
N PRO A 148 7.67 24.37 1.06
CA PRO A 148 8.17 25.73 0.94
C PRO A 148 7.07 26.74 1.30
N ARG A 149 7.49 27.92 1.71
CA ARG A 149 6.57 29.03 1.97
C ARG A 149 6.41 29.86 0.71
N ASP A 150 5.19 30.27 0.44
CA ASP A 150 4.88 31.26 -0.59
C ASP A 150 5.32 32.67 -0.13
N PRO A 151 5.23 33.71 -0.97
CA PRO A 151 5.58 35.10 -0.60
C PRO A 151 4.76 35.64 0.58
N LEU A 152 3.61 35.07 0.88
CA LEU A 152 2.75 35.43 2.03
C LEU A 152 3.06 34.62 3.29
N GLY A 153 4.09 33.75 3.25
CA GLY A 153 4.49 32.91 4.38
C GLY A 153 3.60 31.68 4.60
N GLN A 154 2.66 31.39 3.68
CA GLN A 154 1.80 30.21 3.76
C GLN A 154 2.46 28.99 3.06
N PRO A 155 2.08 27.76 3.41
CA PRO A 155 2.53 26.57 2.67
C PRO A 155 2.16 26.66 1.19
N ASP A 156 3.15 26.43 0.32
CA ASP A 156 2.97 26.52 -1.13
C ASP A 156 2.12 25.35 -1.67
N VAL A 157 0.87 25.65 -1.97
CA VAL A 157 -0.11 24.69 -2.47
C VAL A 157 0.24 24.19 -3.88
N ASP A 158 0.94 24.98 -4.68
CA ASP A 158 1.31 24.58 -6.05
C ASP A 158 2.43 23.54 -6.00
N VAL A 159 3.37 23.65 -5.07
CA VAL A 159 4.37 22.59 -4.81
C VAL A 159 3.68 21.31 -4.37
N TRP A 160 2.67 21.38 -3.50
CA TRP A 160 1.91 20.20 -3.09
C TRP A 160 1.21 19.52 -4.26
N ARG A 161 0.55 20.28 -5.13
CA ARG A 161 -0.08 19.76 -6.35
C ARG A 161 0.95 19.12 -7.29
N ALA A 162 2.11 19.77 -7.46
CA ALA A 162 3.19 19.24 -8.28
C ALA A 162 3.73 17.89 -7.75
N TRP A 163 3.93 17.77 -6.44
CA TRP A 163 4.34 16.50 -5.82
C TRP A 163 3.30 15.41 -6.02
N ARG A 164 2.02 15.69 -5.79
CA ARG A 164 0.93 14.75 -6.02
C ARG A 164 0.91 14.25 -7.47
N ALA A 165 1.01 15.18 -8.43
CA ALA A 165 1.05 14.82 -9.84
C ALA A 165 2.29 14.01 -10.22
N ALA A 166 3.45 14.29 -9.62
CA ALA A 166 4.67 13.53 -9.84
C ALA A 166 4.54 12.11 -9.30
N VAL A 167 4.02 11.93 -8.07
CA VAL A 167 3.75 10.60 -7.49
C VAL A 167 2.81 9.80 -8.38
N GLN A 168 1.73 10.41 -8.85
CA GLN A 168 0.77 9.73 -9.71
C GLN A 168 1.43 9.23 -11.00
N ARG A 169 2.22 10.07 -11.68
CA ARG A 169 2.97 9.66 -12.89
C ARG A 169 3.94 8.51 -12.63
N GLU A 170 4.63 8.49 -11.48
CA GLU A 170 5.53 7.38 -11.15
C GLU A 170 4.76 6.06 -10.91
N LEU A 171 3.62 6.13 -10.23
CA LEU A 171 2.77 4.95 -10.01
C LEU A 171 2.17 4.43 -11.31
N GLU A 172 1.80 5.30 -12.24
CA GLU A 172 1.31 4.94 -13.58
C GLU A 172 2.43 4.29 -14.41
N ARG A 173 3.64 4.89 -14.44
CA ARG A 173 4.80 4.32 -15.13
C ARG A 173 5.15 2.92 -14.61
N ALA A 174 5.09 2.70 -13.30
CA ALA A 174 5.29 1.38 -12.70
C ALA A 174 4.14 0.39 -13.00
N ALA A 175 3.00 0.87 -13.52
CA ALA A 175 1.88 0.03 -13.92
C ALA A 175 2.02 -0.52 -15.35
N GLU A 176 2.80 0.14 -16.21
CA GLU A 176 3.03 -0.34 -17.58
C GLU A 176 3.94 -1.57 -17.58
N PRO A 177 3.51 -2.69 -18.21
CA PRO A 177 4.40 -3.82 -18.39
C PRO A 177 5.58 -3.39 -19.28
N PRO A 178 6.81 -3.86 -19.00
CA PRO A 178 7.97 -3.51 -19.80
C PRO A 178 7.70 -3.87 -21.28
N HIS A 179 7.82 -2.88 -22.16
CA HIS A 179 7.53 -3.01 -23.60
C HIS A 179 8.44 -4.02 -24.34
N SER A 180 9.43 -4.58 -23.68
CA SER A 180 10.43 -5.48 -24.26
C SER A 180 9.93 -6.90 -24.61
N VAL A 181 8.70 -7.29 -24.21
CA VAL A 181 8.18 -8.63 -24.53
C VAL A 181 7.38 -8.66 -25.85
N ARG A 182 7.04 -7.51 -26.44
CA ARG A 182 6.18 -7.47 -27.64
C ARG A 182 6.94 -7.60 -28.97
N GLN A 183 8.28 -7.53 -28.97
CA GLN A 183 9.08 -7.59 -30.20
C GLN A 183 9.76 -8.94 -30.48
N ALA A 184 9.62 -9.94 -29.62
CA ALA A 184 10.27 -11.24 -29.79
C ALA A 184 9.35 -12.37 -30.31
N VAL A 185 8.08 -12.07 -30.65
CA VAL A 185 7.23 -13.06 -31.33
C VAL A 185 7.34 -12.80 -32.84
N GLY A 186 8.36 -13.39 -33.44
CA GLY A 186 8.40 -13.63 -34.90
C GLY A 186 7.16 -14.42 -35.33
N PRO A 187 6.79 -14.37 -36.62
CA PRO A 187 5.57 -15.02 -37.08
C PRO A 187 5.62 -16.52 -36.78
N ALA A 188 4.72 -16.94 -35.91
CA ALA A 188 4.53 -18.35 -35.59
C ALA A 188 4.15 -19.15 -36.84
N PRO A 189 4.70 -20.36 -37.04
CA PRO A 189 4.25 -21.25 -38.12
C PRO A 189 2.79 -21.61 -37.87
N GLN A 190 1.97 -21.46 -38.91
CA GLN A 190 0.54 -21.74 -38.87
C GLN A 190 0.32 -23.25 -38.58
N PRO A 191 -0.45 -23.63 -37.56
CA PRO A 191 -0.86 -25.00 -37.41
C PRO A 191 -2.03 -25.29 -38.34
N THR A 192 -1.85 -26.34 -39.08
CA THR A 192 -2.84 -27.01 -39.95
C THR A 192 -4.08 -27.41 -39.13
N THR A 193 -5.22 -27.19 -39.72
CA THR A 193 -6.57 -27.49 -39.23
C THR A 193 -6.77 -28.93 -38.73
N ALA A 194 -7.39 -29.05 -37.55
CA ALA A 194 -8.30 -30.16 -37.20
C ALA A 194 -9.32 -29.68 -36.16
N PRO A 195 -10.57 -30.18 -36.17
CA PRO A 195 -11.71 -29.49 -35.59
C PRO A 195 -12.13 -29.95 -34.20
N ASP A 196 -12.87 -29.07 -33.58
CA ASP A 196 -13.89 -29.32 -32.56
C ASP A 196 -13.50 -29.81 -31.15
N ARG A 197 -13.76 -28.95 -30.16
CA ARG A 197 -14.63 -29.26 -29.02
C ARG A 197 -14.91 -28.03 -28.17
N ALA A 198 -16.21 -27.78 -28.05
CA ALA A 198 -16.78 -26.78 -27.17
C ALA A 198 -16.41 -26.99 -25.66
N ALA A 199 -16.07 -25.92 -24.95
CA ALA A 199 -16.40 -25.77 -23.54
C ALA A 199 -16.13 -24.36 -23.04
N SER A 200 -17.17 -23.72 -22.66
CA SER A 200 -17.57 -23.00 -21.46
C SER A 200 -16.97 -21.62 -21.21
N HIS A 201 -17.78 -20.64 -21.54
CA HIS A 201 -17.80 -19.26 -21.06
C HIS A 201 -18.31 -19.21 -19.62
N THR A 202 -17.47 -19.21 -18.59
CA THR A 202 -17.89 -18.90 -17.22
C THR A 202 -16.75 -18.46 -16.30
N ALA A 203 -15.93 -17.49 -16.71
CA ALA A 203 -14.93 -16.94 -15.76
C ALA A 203 -14.65 -15.43 -15.93
N ARG A 204 -15.60 -14.64 -16.47
CA ARG A 204 -15.35 -13.19 -16.72
C ARG A 204 -16.13 -12.23 -15.84
N TRP A 205 -16.91 -12.70 -14.85
CA TRP A 205 -17.82 -11.84 -14.08
C TRP A 205 -17.44 -11.59 -12.60
N LEU A 206 -16.28 -12.04 -12.14
CA LEU A 206 -15.91 -11.92 -10.72
C LEU A 206 -14.99 -10.73 -10.38
N TRP A 207 -14.62 -9.88 -11.35
CA TRP A 207 -13.68 -8.77 -11.10
C TRP A 207 -14.30 -7.37 -11.10
N LEU A 208 -15.62 -7.24 -11.28
CA LEU A 208 -16.33 -5.95 -11.28
C LEU A 208 -16.93 -5.55 -9.92
N GLY A 209 -16.85 -6.40 -8.89
CA GLY A 209 -17.49 -6.15 -7.60
C GLY A 209 -16.66 -5.41 -6.55
N VAL A 210 -15.36 -5.27 -6.70
CA VAL A 210 -14.47 -4.68 -5.66
C VAL A 210 -14.16 -3.21 -5.90
N GLY A 211 -14.41 -2.68 -7.08
CA GLY A 211 -14.12 -1.28 -7.44
C GLY A 211 -15.16 -0.25 -7.01
N ALA A 212 -16.35 -0.65 -6.58
CA ALA A 212 -17.48 0.26 -6.36
C ALA A 212 -17.67 0.74 -4.91
N CYS A 213 -16.93 0.20 -3.93
CA CYS A 213 -17.08 0.58 -2.52
C CYS A 213 -16.14 1.69 -2.02
N VAL A 214 -15.28 2.25 -2.87
CA VAL A 214 -14.29 3.27 -2.43
C VAL A 214 -14.71 4.70 -2.81
N LEU A 215 -15.87 4.90 -3.48
CA LEU A 215 -16.32 6.23 -3.91
C LEU A 215 -17.56 6.76 -3.16
N ALA A 216 -17.95 6.15 -2.06
CA ALA A 216 -19.12 6.59 -1.27
C ALA A 216 -18.82 6.63 0.23
N PHE A 217 -17.78 7.42 0.62
CA PHE A 217 -17.69 8.02 1.96
C PHE A 217 -16.71 9.19 1.90
#